data_3ea840f5ae204f8ba94ef576ce07e5f7
#
_entry.id   3ea840f5ae204f8ba94ef576ce07e5f7
#
_cell.length_a   1.000
_cell.length_b   1.000
_cell.length_c   1.000
_cell.angle_alpha   90.00
_cell.angle_beta   90.00
_cell.angle_gamma   90.00
#
_symmetry.space_group_name_H-M   'P 1'
#
loop_
_entity.id
_entity.type
_entity.pdbx_description
1 polymer ?
#
loop_
_entity_poly.entity_id
_entity_poly.type
_entity_poly.pdbx_seq_one_letter_code
_entity_poly.pdbx_strand_id
1 'polypeptide(L)'
;MRGLRALPVPRPIRYQWGRPPCNRGREEGPGLNMADICSLRDAVAAHVHDGDTVTLEGFTHLIPHGAGHELIRQELRGLTLIRMTPDLVFDQLIGMGCAAKVIFAWGGNPGVGSLHRLRDAIENHWPHPLDIEEHSHAGMANAFVAGASNLPFAVLRGYKATDLRKFNDRIRTITCPFTGEELAAVAAIRPDVGIIHAQRADRRGNVLVHGIVGLQKEAVLSAQRSIVTVEEIVEELDPPANSCVLPHWVVDAVAVVPGGAHPSYALGYYERDNPFYIAWDAIAKEREVFTQWMERHVLGTKDFSEFRASIAGARAGEAGP
;
A
#
# COMPACT_ATOMS: atom_id res chain seq x y z
N MET A 1 11.04 30.82 44.14
CA MET A 1 9.85 30.42 43.35
C MET A 1 10.16 30.69 41.89
N ARG A 2 10.57 29.68 41.10
CA ARG A 2 10.80 29.82 39.67
C ARG A 2 9.58 29.27 38.94
N GLY A 3 8.90 30.16 38.15
CA GLY A 3 7.66 29.85 37.49
C GLY A 3 7.81 28.69 36.47
N LEU A 4 6.98 27.69 36.61
CA LEU A 4 6.72 26.65 35.63
C LEU A 4 6.12 27.32 34.37
N ARG A 5 6.88 27.38 33.28
CA ARG A 5 6.31 27.72 31.99
C ARG A 5 5.43 26.55 31.52
N ALA A 6 4.16 26.81 31.31
CA ALA A 6 3.24 25.87 30.72
C ALA A 6 3.73 25.48 29.32
N LEU A 7 3.87 24.19 29.06
CA LEU A 7 4.13 23.67 27.72
C LEU A 7 2.95 23.99 26.80
N PRO A 8 3.16 24.34 25.54
CA PRO A 8 2.07 24.64 24.61
C PRO A 8 1.21 23.38 24.46
N VAL A 9 -0.09 23.55 24.67
CA VAL A 9 -1.10 22.53 24.42
C VAL A 9 -1.09 22.23 22.91
N PRO A 10 -0.89 20.97 22.48
CA PRO A 10 -0.97 20.63 21.07
C PRO A 10 -2.34 21.01 20.52
N ARG A 11 -2.38 21.62 19.34
CA ARG A 11 -3.64 21.96 18.69
C ARG A 11 -4.48 20.69 18.54
N PRO A 12 -5.78 20.71 18.88
CA PRO A 12 -6.63 19.55 18.73
C PRO A 12 -6.64 19.13 17.26
N ILE A 13 -6.29 17.88 17.00
CA ILE A 13 -6.47 17.25 15.69
C ILE A 13 -7.98 17.31 15.44
N ARG A 14 -8.41 18.10 14.46
CA ARG A 14 -9.81 18.12 14.04
C ARG A 14 -10.12 16.81 13.33
N TYR A 15 -10.61 15.83 14.08
CA TYR A 15 -11.27 14.67 13.49
C TYR A 15 -12.52 15.18 12.78
N GLN A 16 -12.50 15.23 11.47
CA GLN A 16 -13.73 15.37 10.70
C GLN A 16 -14.43 14.00 10.73
N TRP A 17 -15.31 13.84 11.66
CA TRP A 17 -16.26 12.74 11.69
C TRP A 17 -17.18 12.89 10.48
N GLY A 18 -17.22 11.86 9.61
CA GLY A 18 -18.23 11.78 8.56
C GLY A 18 -18.06 12.80 7.45
N ARG A 19 -17.05 12.65 6.58
CA ARG A 19 -17.30 12.96 5.19
C ARG A 19 -18.09 11.80 4.63
N PRO A 20 -19.29 12.04 4.05
CA PRO A 20 -19.90 11.03 3.22
C PRO A 20 -18.92 10.67 2.10
N PRO A 21 -18.91 9.41 1.58
CA PRO A 21 -18.11 9.06 0.43
C PRO A 21 -18.30 10.12 -0.64
N CYS A 22 -17.22 10.52 -1.31
CA CYS A 22 -17.23 11.60 -2.30
C CYS A 22 -18.09 11.19 -3.49
N ASN A 23 -19.38 11.45 -3.38
CA ASN A 23 -20.37 11.26 -4.43
C ASN A 23 -20.29 12.47 -5.37
N ARG A 24 -19.29 12.52 -6.25
CA ARG A 24 -19.29 13.45 -7.36
C ARG A 24 -20.04 12.78 -8.52
N GLY A 25 -21.34 13.04 -8.61
CA GLY A 25 -22.11 12.84 -9.82
C GLY A 25 -22.95 11.56 -9.91
N ARG A 26 -23.33 10.93 -8.80
CA ARG A 26 -24.34 9.86 -8.81
C ARG A 26 -25.68 10.43 -8.33
N GLU A 27 -26.73 10.28 -9.15
CA GLU A 27 -28.10 10.54 -8.73
C GLU A 27 -28.45 9.60 -7.57
N GLU A 28 -28.97 10.17 -6.48
CA GLU A 28 -29.38 9.44 -5.28
C GLU A 28 -30.58 8.52 -5.61
N GLY A 29 -30.29 7.24 -5.85
CA GLY A 29 -31.26 6.17 -5.80
C GLY A 29 -30.98 5.27 -4.59
N PRO A 30 -31.96 4.59 -3.99
CA PRO A 30 -31.78 3.69 -2.86
C PRO A 30 -31.20 2.35 -3.32
N GLY A 31 -30.00 2.36 -3.91
CA GLY A 31 -29.24 1.18 -4.32
C GLY A 31 -27.89 1.19 -3.62
N LEU A 32 -27.51 0.06 -3.01
CA LEU A 32 -26.16 -0.17 -2.52
C LEU A 32 -25.18 0.15 -3.66
N ASN A 33 -24.22 1.07 -3.42
CA ASN A 33 -23.21 1.44 -4.42
C ASN A 33 -22.47 0.19 -4.88
N MET A 34 -22.56 -0.12 -6.17
CA MET A 34 -21.72 -1.15 -6.79
C MET A 34 -20.34 -0.55 -7.05
N ALA A 35 -19.29 -1.38 -6.94
CA ALA A 35 -17.94 -0.97 -7.34
C ALA A 35 -17.91 -0.63 -8.83
N ASP A 36 -17.18 0.41 -9.21
CA ASP A 36 -16.97 0.76 -10.61
C ASP A 36 -15.97 -0.22 -11.24
N ILE A 37 -16.41 -1.00 -12.23
CA ILE A 37 -15.51 -1.86 -13.00
C ILE A 37 -14.97 -1.02 -14.16
N CYS A 38 -13.69 -0.64 -14.09
CA CYS A 38 -13.08 0.27 -15.05
C CYS A 38 -11.61 -0.09 -15.33
N SER A 39 -10.93 0.67 -16.21
CA SER A 39 -9.50 0.48 -16.41
C SER A 39 -8.72 0.92 -15.16
N LEU A 40 -7.53 0.32 -14.93
CA LEU A 40 -6.67 0.75 -13.82
C LEU A 40 -6.30 2.23 -13.92
N ARG A 41 -6.07 2.71 -15.14
CA ARG A 41 -5.77 4.11 -15.42
C ARG A 41 -6.88 5.04 -14.94
N ASP A 42 -8.13 4.71 -15.29
CA ASP A 42 -9.29 5.53 -14.88
C ASP A 42 -9.53 5.43 -13.37
N ALA A 43 -9.37 4.24 -12.79
CA ALA A 43 -9.49 4.05 -11.35
C ALA A 43 -8.47 4.91 -10.58
N VAL A 44 -7.20 4.91 -10.99
CA VAL A 44 -6.16 5.73 -10.36
C VAL A 44 -6.45 7.21 -10.57
N ALA A 45 -6.78 7.65 -11.79
CA ALA A 45 -7.09 9.05 -12.09
C ALA A 45 -8.29 9.59 -11.30
N ALA A 46 -9.28 8.74 -11.01
CA ALA A 46 -10.48 9.12 -10.28
C ALA A 46 -10.29 9.16 -8.75
N HIS A 47 -9.40 8.32 -8.22
CA HIS A 47 -9.35 8.06 -6.78
C HIS A 47 -8.03 8.44 -6.09
N VAL A 48 -6.94 8.68 -6.82
CA VAL A 48 -5.65 9.02 -6.22
C VAL A 48 -5.21 10.41 -6.66
N HIS A 49 -4.79 11.25 -5.72
CA HIS A 49 -4.37 12.62 -5.98
C HIS A 49 -3.01 12.90 -5.33
N ASP A 50 -2.33 13.93 -5.79
CA ASP A 50 -1.09 14.40 -5.16
C ASP A 50 -1.30 14.68 -3.67
N GLY A 51 -0.35 14.24 -2.86
CA GLY A 51 -0.38 14.39 -1.42
C GLY A 51 -1.25 13.38 -0.66
N ASP A 52 -1.96 12.48 -1.35
CA ASP A 52 -2.77 11.45 -0.71
C ASP A 52 -1.91 10.48 0.12
N THR A 53 -2.52 9.96 1.17
CA THR A 53 -2.01 8.82 1.92
C THR A 53 -2.50 7.54 1.26
N VAL A 54 -1.59 6.75 0.69
CA VAL A 54 -1.91 5.56 -0.12
C VAL A 54 -1.31 4.31 0.51
N THR A 55 -2.12 3.30 0.78
CA THR A 55 -1.59 1.98 1.10
C THR A 55 -1.63 1.06 -0.13
N LEU A 56 -0.50 0.39 -0.39
CA LEU A 56 -0.40 -0.70 -1.38
C LEU A 56 -0.10 -1.99 -0.63
N GLU A 57 -1.14 -2.70 -0.19
CA GLU A 57 -0.96 -3.82 0.74
C GLU A 57 -0.97 -5.17 0.02
N GLY A 58 -0.15 -6.06 0.55
CA GLY A 58 0.06 -7.45 0.12
C GLY A 58 1.26 -8.02 0.85
N PHE A 59 1.18 -9.23 1.39
CA PHE A 59 2.25 -9.81 2.20
C PHE A 59 2.96 -10.94 1.45
N THR A 60 4.05 -10.64 0.75
CA THR A 60 4.79 -11.54 -0.17
C THR A 60 3.95 -12.06 -1.34
N HIS A 61 2.67 -11.95 -1.28
CA HIS A 61 1.61 -12.46 -2.11
C HIS A 61 0.65 -11.33 -2.48
N LEU A 62 0.18 -11.28 -3.71
CA LEU A 62 -0.79 -10.31 -4.20
C LEU A 62 -0.37 -8.85 -3.96
N ILE A 63 0.92 -8.55 -4.15
CA ILE A 63 1.41 -7.18 -4.04
C ILE A 63 0.98 -6.41 -5.28
N PRO A 64 0.31 -5.25 -5.16
CA PRO A 64 -0.28 -4.54 -6.30
C PRO A 64 0.75 -3.78 -7.14
N HIS A 65 1.72 -4.50 -7.76
CA HIS A 65 2.78 -3.91 -8.58
C HIS A 65 2.20 -3.14 -9.78
N GLY A 66 1.17 -3.70 -10.43
CA GLY A 66 0.51 -3.04 -11.54
C GLY A 66 -0.06 -1.67 -11.17
N ALA A 67 -0.67 -1.57 -9.99
CA ALA A 67 -1.17 -0.28 -9.48
C ALA A 67 -0.02 0.67 -9.12
N GLY A 68 1.06 0.18 -8.50
CA GLY A 68 2.25 0.99 -8.23
C GLY A 68 2.85 1.60 -9.51
N HIS A 69 2.92 0.82 -10.60
CA HIS A 69 3.37 1.34 -11.89
C HIS A 69 2.41 2.38 -12.48
N GLU A 70 1.11 2.22 -12.25
CA GLU A 70 0.14 3.22 -12.75
C GLU A 70 0.25 4.54 -11.99
N LEU A 71 0.51 4.51 -10.67
CA LEU A 71 0.82 5.73 -9.89
C LEU A 71 2.03 6.47 -10.48
N ILE A 72 3.07 5.72 -10.90
CA ILE A 72 4.28 6.28 -11.53
C ILE A 72 3.94 6.88 -12.91
N ARG A 73 3.15 6.18 -13.76
CA ARG A 73 2.76 6.66 -15.10
C ARG A 73 1.93 7.94 -15.04
N GLN A 74 1.13 8.11 -14.02
CA GLN A 74 0.33 9.31 -13.80
C GLN A 74 1.11 10.42 -13.07
N GLU A 75 2.40 10.20 -12.84
CA GLU A 75 3.32 11.17 -12.27
C GLU A 75 2.87 11.74 -10.92
N LEU A 76 2.16 10.93 -10.12
CA LEU A 76 1.66 11.35 -8.81
C LEU A 76 2.81 11.71 -7.87
N ARG A 77 2.63 12.77 -7.08
CA ARG A 77 3.67 13.35 -6.23
C ARG A 77 3.19 13.58 -4.80
N GLY A 78 4.17 13.67 -3.90
CA GLY A 78 3.90 14.03 -2.51
C GLY A 78 3.18 12.96 -1.71
N LEU A 79 3.09 11.72 -2.20
CA LEU A 79 2.34 10.65 -1.56
C LEU A 79 2.95 10.24 -0.22
N THR A 80 2.08 9.96 0.76
CA THR A 80 2.46 9.18 1.93
C THR A 80 2.16 7.71 1.64
N LEU A 81 3.19 6.92 1.40
CA LEU A 81 3.06 5.50 1.09
C LEU A 81 3.03 4.67 2.37
N ILE A 82 2.06 3.77 2.48
CA ILE A 82 1.91 2.89 3.66
C ILE A 82 1.94 1.45 3.23
N ARG A 83 2.78 0.64 3.89
CA ARG A 83 2.76 -0.82 3.78
C ARG A 83 3.51 -1.43 4.94
N MET A 84 3.02 -2.56 5.45
CA MET A 84 3.69 -3.23 6.57
C MET A 84 5.10 -3.70 6.20
N THR A 85 5.28 -4.18 4.98
CA THR A 85 6.57 -4.68 4.45
C THR A 85 6.86 -4.13 3.05
N PRO A 86 7.25 -2.84 2.91
CA PRO A 86 7.75 -2.29 1.65
C PRO A 86 8.76 -3.20 0.97
N ASP A 87 8.57 -3.39 -0.33
CA ASP A 87 9.49 -4.12 -1.20
C ASP A 87 9.76 -3.37 -2.50
N LEU A 88 10.08 -4.09 -3.55
CA LEU A 88 10.49 -3.58 -4.86
C LEU A 88 9.57 -2.46 -5.40
N VAL A 89 8.24 -2.56 -5.28
CA VAL A 89 7.34 -1.52 -5.81
C VAL A 89 7.49 -0.20 -5.06
N PHE A 90 7.78 -0.25 -3.76
CA PHE A 90 8.08 0.95 -2.99
C PHE A 90 9.41 1.56 -3.38
N ASP A 91 10.43 0.73 -3.64
CA ASP A 91 11.72 1.19 -4.15
C ASP A 91 11.55 1.95 -5.48
N GLN A 92 10.68 1.45 -6.38
CA GLN A 92 10.33 2.09 -7.64
C GLN A 92 9.60 3.43 -7.43
N LEU A 93 8.55 3.46 -6.62
CA LEU A 93 7.77 4.66 -6.32
C LEU A 93 8.62 5.76 -5.69
N ILE A 94 9.50 5.40 -4.76
CA ILE A 94 10.41 6.34 -4.08
C ILE A 94 11.43 6.87 -5.08
N GLY A 95 12.11 5.99 -5.82
CA GLY A 95 13.13 6.38 -6.80
C GLY A 95 12.58 7.24 -7.95
N MET A 96 11.29 7.08 -8.31
CA MET A 96 10.60 7.93 -9.29
C MET A 96 10.02 9.22 -8.68
N GLY A 97 10.26 9.49 -7.40
CA GLY A 97 9.88 10.72 -6.74
C GLY A 97 8.39 10.85 -6.44
N CYS A 98 7.65 9.75 -6.35
CA CYS A 98 6.24 9.78 -5.99
C CYS A 98 6.01 10.00 -4.49
N ALA A 99 6.92 9.52 -3.62
CA ALA A 99 6.74 9.49 -2.18
C ALA A 99 7.40 10.67 -1.46
N ALA A 100 6.66 11.38 -0.62
CA ALA A 100 7.20 12.33 0.35
C ALA A 100 7.42 11.69 1.74
N LYS A 101 6.65 10.64 2.05
CA LYS A 101 6.74 9.91 3.32
C LYS A 101 6.48 8.42 3.12
N VAL A 102 7.11 7.58 3.95
CA VAL A 102 6.82 6.14 4.03
C VAL A 102 6.51 5.75 5.47
N ILE A 103 5.41 5.00 5.67
CA ILE A 103 5.00 4.40 6.94
C ILE A 103 5.13 2.88 6.82
N PHE A 104 5.97 2.26 7.65
CA PHE A 104 6.31 0.85 7.50
C PHE A 104 6.74 0.19 8.81
N ALA A 105 6.83 -1.14 8.80
CA ALA A 105 7.38 -1.92 9.91
C ALA A 105 8.73 -2.56 9.57
N TRP A 106 8.94 -2.93 8.33
CA TRP A 106 10.19 -3.48 7.83
C TRP A 106 10.28 -3.25 6.32
N GLY A 107 11.44 -2.83 5.82
CA GLY A 107 11.66 -2.56 4.40
C GLY A 107 12.77 -3.42 3.80
N GLY A 108 12.47 -4.11 2.68
CA GLY A 108 13.44 -4.95 1.98
C GLY A 108 12.78 -5.94 1.04
N ASN A 109 13.59 -6.55 0.17
CA ASN A 109 13.16 -7.66 -0.68
C ASN A 109 13.47 -8.98 0.03
N PRO A 110 12.47 -9.69 0.59
CA PRO A 110 12.72 -10.87 1.42
C PRO A 110 13.60 -11.91 0.71
N GLY A 111 14.80 -12.13 1.25
CA GLY A 111 15.76 -13.13 0.76
C GLY A 111 16.53 -12.75 -0.51
N VAL A 112 16.35 -11.56 -1.09
CA VAL A 112 16.87 -11.23 -2.44
C VAL A 112 17.42 -9.81 -2.60
N GLY A 113 17.71 -9.08 -1.53
CA GLY A 113 18.44 -7.81 -1.64
C GLY A 113 17.82 -6.63 -0.90
N SER A 114 18.47 -5.48 -1.05
CA SER A 114 18.14 -4.23 -0.39
C SER A 114 17.16 -3.39 -1.23
N LEU A 115 16.48 -2.45 -0.58
CA LEU A 115 15.77 -1.36 -1.25
C LEU A 115 16.74 -0.19 -1.42
N HIS A 116 17.42 -0.14 -2.56
CA HIS A 116 18.49 0.84 -2.81
C HIS A 116 17.96 2.26 -2.90
N ARG A 117 16.80 2.45 -3.50
CA ARG A 117 16.21 3.80 -3.67
C ARG A 117 15.61 4.32 -2.37
N LEU A 118 15.04 3.44 -1.54
CA LEU A 118 14.59 3.79 -0.20
C LEU A 118 15.79 4.27 0.65
N ARG A 119 16.89 3.51 0.65
CA ARG A 119 18.09 3.89 1.38
C ARG A 119 18.69 5.21 0.88
N ASP A 120 18.75 5.37 -0.43
CA ASP A 120 19.29 6.57 -1.07
C ASP A 120 18.45 7.81 -0.75
N ALA A 121 17.13 7.68 -0.69
CA ALA A 121 16.25 8.78 -0.29
C ALA A 121 16.44 9.18 1.19
N ILE A 122 16.69 8.20 2.07
CA ILE A 122 16.93 8.45 3.50
C ILE A 122 18.35 9.02 3.73
N GLU A 123 19.37 8.39 3.13
CA GLU A 123 20.78 8.69 3.41
C GLU A 123 21.30 9.90 2.61
N ASN A 124 20.85 10.04 1.36
CA ASN A 124 21.38 11.02 0.39
C ASN A 124 20.33 12.00 -0.13
N HIS A 125 19.08 11.90 0.32
CA HIS A 125 17.95 12.74 -0.13
C HIS A 125 17.69 12.69 -1.64
N TRP A 126 17.92 11.54 -2.28
CA TRP A 126 17.67 11.35 -3.71
C TRP A 126 16.44 10.45 -3.94
N PRO A 127 15.52 10.84 -4.85
CA PRO A 127 15.48 12.06 -5.69
C PRO A 127 15.11 13.32 -4.89
N HIS A 128 14.60 13.20 -3.69
CA HIS A 128 14.30 14.26 -2.72
C HIS A 128 14.23 13.66 -1.30
N PRO A 129 14.27 14.50 -0.23
CA PRO A 129 14.15 14.03 1.14
C PRO A 129 12.88 13.21 1.35
N LEU A 130 12.99 12.11 2.10
CA LEU A 130 11.90 11.20 2.41
C LEU A 130 11.70 11.15 3.93
N ASP A 131 10.50 11.48 4.38
CA ASP A 131 10.10 11.27 5.77
C ASP A 131 9.81 9.79 6.01
N ILE A 132 10.22 9.29 7.18
CA ILE A 132 9.94 7.90 7.58
C ILE A 132 9.17 7.85 8.89
N GLU A 133 8.22 6.93 8.97
CA GLU A 133 7.50 6.58 10.18
C GLU A 133 7.57 5.06 10.39
N GLU A 134 8.40 4.65 11.34
CA GLU A 134 8.64 3.23 11.60
C GLU A 134 7.74 2.72 12.73
N HIS A 135 7.23 1.51 12.54
CA HIS A 135 6.44 0.74 13.49
C HIS A 135 6.97 -0.68 13.67
N SER A 136 6.50 -1.38 14.69
CA SER A 136 6.60 -2.84 14.70
C SER A 136 5.48 -3.46 13.85
N HIS A 137 5.67 -4.68 13.34
CA HIS A 137 4.60 -5.41 12.62
C HIS A 137 3.31 -5.47 13.44
N ALA A 138 3.41 -5.82 14.73
CA ALA A 138 2.25 -5.87 15.62
C ALA A 138 1.58 -4.51 15.80
N GLY A 139 2.37 -3.44 15.92
CA GLY A 139 1.85 -2.07 16.06
C GLY A 139 1.12 -1.63 14.82
N MET A 140 1.71 -1.82 13.65
CA MET A 140 1.11 -1.43 12.37
C MET A 140 -0.15 -2.25 12.05
N ALA A 141 -0.11 -3.58 12.28
CA ALA A 141 -1.29 -4.43 12.12
C ALA A 141 -2.45 -3.96 12.99
N ASN A 142 -2.20 -3.69 14.27
CA ASN A 142 -3.24 -3.19 15.17
C ASN A 142 -3.72 -1.78 14.79
N ALA A 143 -2.85 -0.91 14.26
CA ALA A 143 -3.23 0.40 13.78
C ALA A 143 -4.19 0.33 12.57
N PHE A 144 -3.95 -0.60 11.63
CA PHE A 144 -4.89 -0.88 10.52
C PHE A 144 -6.21 -1.45 11.03
N VAL A 145 -6.19 -2.42 11.97
CA VAL A 145 -7.40 -2.97 12.59
C VAL A 145 -8.20 -1.87 13.29
N ALA A 146 -7.54 -0.97 14.00
CA ALA A 146 -8.22 0.17 14.61
C ALA A 146 -8.85 1.09 13.56
N GLY A 147 -8.16 1.37 12.45
CA GLY A 147 -8.70 2.13 11.32
C GLY A 147 -9.95 1.49 10.73
N ALA A 148 -9.85 0.20 10.40
CA ALA A 148 -10.94 -0.59 9.84
C ALA A 148 -12.16 -0.73 10.78
N SER A 149 -11.92 -0.73 12.10
CA SER A 149 -12.96 -0.81 13.13
C SER A 149 -13.50 0.56 13.58
N ASN A 150 -13.09 1.64 12.91
CA ASN A 150 -13.43 3.01 13.28
C ASN A 150 -13.02 3.41 14.72
N LEU A 151 -11.96 2.79 15.25
CA LEU A 151 -11.37 3.15 16.54
C LEU A 151 -10.32 4.24 16.35
N PRO A 152 -10.13 5.17 17.31
CA PRO A 152 -9.14 6.24 17.19
C PRO A 152 -7.70 5.73 17.32
N PHE A 153 -7.47 4.64 18.02
CA PHE A 153 -6.17 4.01 18.25
C PHE A 153 -6.34 2.55 18.68
N ALA A 154 -5.27 1.78 18.54
CA ALA A 154 -5.14 0.44 19.10
C ALA A 154 -4.33 0.46 20.39
N VAL A 155 -4.57 -0.53 21.27
CA VAL A 155 -3.85 -0.73 22.52
C VAL A 155 -3.12 -2.06 22.50
N LEU A 156 -1.82 -2.05 22.83
CA LEU A 156 -1.02 -3.28 22.85
C LEU A 156 0.07 -3.26 23.92
N ARG A 157 0.55 -4.45 24.30
CA ARG A 157 1.66 -4.62 25.24
C ARG A 157 3.05 -4.42 24.62
N GLY A 158 3.12 -4.31 23.31
CA GLY A 158 4.36 -4.05 22.58
C GLY A 158 4.97 -2.68 22.87
N TYR A 159 6.15 -2.42 22.31
CA TYR A 159 6.90 -1.16 22.41
C TYR A 159 7.53 -0.83 23.77
N LYS A 160 7.30 -1.59 24.84
CA LYS A 160 7.85 -1.27 26.18
C LYS A 160 9.39 -1.20 26.20
N ALA A 161 10.04 -2.09 25.48
CA ALA A 161 11.49 -2.22 25.43
C ALA A 161 12.12 -1.72 24.10
N THR A 162 11.43 -0.82 23.38
CA THR A 162 11.95 -0.28 22.12
C THR A 162 12.06 1.23 22.18
N ASP A 163 12.99 1.77 21.39
CA ASP A 163 13.17 3.21 21.25
C ASP A 163 12.17 3.85 20.28
N LEU A 164 11.37 3.06 19.56
CA LEU A 164 10.37 3.58 18.59
C LEU A 164 9.44 4.64 19.23
N ARG A 165 9.09 4.48 20.50
CA ARG A 165 8.28 5.49 21.22
C ARG A 165 8.93 6.86 21.36
N LYS A 166 10.25 6.94 21.22
CA LYS A 166 11.00 8.21 21.33
C LYS A 166 10.97 8.99 20.02
N PHE A 167 10.83 8.30 18.90
CA PHE A 167 10.97 8.85 17.55
C PHE A 167 9.65 8.88 16.78
N ASN A 168 8.65 8.10 17.21
CA ASN A 168 7.35 8.00 16.54
C ASN A 168 6.24 8.58 17.41
N ASP A 169 5.78 9.77 17.07
CA ASP A 169 4.74 10.49 17.76
C ASP A 169 3.35 9.83 17.71
N ARG A 170 3.19 8.84 16.83
CA ARG A 170 1.95 8.05 16.72
C ARG A 170 1.86 6.95 17.77
N ILE A 171 2.91 6.76 18.58
CA ILE A 171 2.97 5.77 19.65
C ILE A 171 3.01 6.50 20.99
N ARG A 172 2.00 6.32 21.83
CA ARG A 172 1.87 6.96 23.15
C ARG A 172 1.74 5.91 24.25
N THR A 173 2.00 6.31 25.48
CA THR A 173 1.77 5.48 26.67
C THR A 173 0.41 5.79 27.25
N ILE A 174 -0.34 4.75 27.64
CA ILE A 174 -1.59 4.85 28.40
C ILE A 174 -1.58 3.87 29.57
N THR A 175 -2.39 4.16 30.58
CA THR A 175 -2.64 3.23 31.70
C THR A 175 -3.94 2.47 31.44
N CYS A 176 -3.90 1.14 31.51
CA CYS A 176 -5.09 0.31 31.40
C CYS A 176 -6.06 0.62 32.55
N PRO A 177 -7.31 1.04 32.29
CA PRO A 177 -8.26 1.39 33.34
C PRO A 177 -8.73 0.19 34.20
N PHE A 178 -8.51 -1.03 33.68
CA PHE A 178 -8.96 -2.25 34.38
C PHE A 178 -7.86 -2.91 35.22
N THR A 179 -6.59 -2.82 34.78
CA THR A 179 -5.48 -3.54 35.41
C THR A 179 -4.42 -2.63 36.02
N GLY A 180 -4.42 -1.32 35.68
CA GLY A 180 -3.36 -0.39 36.04
C GLY A 180 -2.07 -0.58 35.25
N GLU A 181 -2.01 -1.53 34.29
CA GLU A 181 -0.83 -1.82 33.47
C GLU A 181 -0.53 -0.65 32.53
N GLU A 182 0.76 -0.30 32.39
CA GLU A 182 1.22 0.59 31.33
C GLU A 182 1.20 -0.13 29.98
N LEU A 183 0.53 0.45 28.99
CA LEU A 183 0.35 -0.07 27.65
C LEU A 183 0.77 0.97 26.61
N ALA A 184 1.02 0.50 25.37
CA ALA A 184 1.16 1.39 24.22
C ALA A 184 -0.18 1.64 23.54
N ALA A 185 -0.46 2.89 23.22
CA ALA A 185 -1.52 3.31 22.32
C ALA A 185 -0.90 3.69 20.98
N VAL A 186 -1.33 3.05 19.89
CA VAL A 186 -0.88 3.34 18.53
C VAL A 186 -2.03 3.94 17.75
N ALA A 187 -1.82 5.13 17.19
CA ALA A 187 -2.86 5.84 16.43
C ALA A 187 -3.33 5.01 15.23
N ALA A 188 -4.64 5.02 14.97
CA ALA A 188 -5.22 4.30 13.84
C ALA A 188 -4.62 4.76 12.50
N ILE A 189 -4.38 3.82 11.59
CA ILE A 189 -4.03 4.10 10.18
C ILE A 189 -5.34 4.16 9.39
N ARG A 190 -5.54 5.29 8.70
CA ARG A 190 -6.70 5.57 7.85
C ARG A 190 -6.21 6.26 6.59
N PRO A 191 -5.79 5.49 5.57
CA PRO A 191 -5.31 6.07 4.34
C PRO A 191 -6.45 6.72 3.55
N ASP A 192 -6.10 7.69 2.71
CA ASP A 192 -7.03 8.25 1.75
C ASP A 192 -7.43 7.21 0.72
N VAL A 193 -6.47 6.38 0.28
CA VAL A 193 -6.70 5.32 -0.69
C VAL A 193 -6.08 3.99 -0.26
N GLY A 194 -6.89 2.94 -0.28
CA GLY A 194 -6.45 1.56 -0.10
C GLY A 194 -6.36 0.84 -1.44
N ILE A 195 -5.17 0.35 -1.81
CA ILE A 195 -4.95 -0.39 -3.05
C ILE A 195 -4.46 -1.80 -2.72
N ILE A 196 -5.14 -2.81 -3.26
CA ILE A 196 -4.75 -4.21 -3.17
C ILE A 196 -4.83 -4.89 -4.52
N HIS A 197 -4.17 -6.04 -4.64
CA HIS A 197 -4.40 -6.98 -5.72
C HIS A 197 -5.11 -8.22 -5.17
N ALA A 198 -6.01 -8.79 -5.97
CA ALA A 198 -6.78 -9.97 -5.59
C ALA A 198 -6.91 -10.94 -6.78
N GLN A 199 -7.37 -12.15 -6.53
CA GLN A 199 -7.55 -13.13 -7.59
C GLN A 199 -8.75 -12.80 -8.48
N ARG A 200 -9.92 -12.61 -7.87
CA ARG A 200 -11.19 -12.49 -8.60
C ARG A 200 -12.08 -11.41 -8.03
N ALA A 201 -12.89 -10.84 -8.92
CA ALA A 201 -14.09 -10.14 -8.51
C ALA A 201 -15.29 -10.67 -9.28
N ASP A 202 -16.50 -10.52 -8.73
CA ASP A 202 -17.72 -10.76 -9.48
C ASP A 202 -18.20 -9.48 -10.18
N ARG A 203 -19.24 -9.59 -10.99
CA ARG A 203 -19.82 -8.45 -11.72
C ARG A 203 -20.46 -7.38 -10.83
N ARG A 204 -20.66 -7.68 -9.55
CA ARG A 204 -21.15 -6.71 -8.56
C ARG A 204 -20.02 -5.95 -7.90
N GLY A 205 -18.77 -6.42 -8.08
CA GLY A 205 -17.58 -5.86 -7.45
C GLY A 205 -17.26 -6.45 -6.06
N ASN A 206 -17.87 -7.62 -5.70
CA ASN A 206 -17.36 -8.37 -4.58
C ASN A 206 -16.00 -8.96 -4.97
N VAL A 207 -15.03 -8.93 -4.05
CA VAL A 207 -13.64 -9.30 -4.33
C VAL A 207 -13.23 -10.50 -3.49
N LEU A 208 -12.62 -11.49 -4.13
CA LEU A 208 -12.06 -12.68 -3.48
C LEU A 208 -10.55 -12.56 -3.33
N VAL A 209 -10.08 -12.54 -2.09
CA VAL A 209 -8.66 -12.68 -1.72
C VAL A 209 -8.45 -14.06 -1.11
N HIS A 210 -7.52 -14.83 -1.65
CA HIS A 210 -7.31 -16.22 -1.28
C HIS A 210 -5.81 -16.51 -1.09
N GLY A 211 -5.48 -17.38 -0.12
CA GLY A 211 -4.11 -17.76 0.21
C GLY A 211 -3.57 -17.03 1.43
N ILE A 212 -2.37 -16.42 1.34
CA ILE A 212 -1.83 -15.60 2.42
C ILE A 212 -2.55 -14.27 2.43
N VAL A 213 -3.53 -14.13 3.30
CA VAL A 213 -4.22 -12.88 3.55
C VAL A 213 -3.47 -12.13 4.66
N GLY A 214 -2.71 -11.10 4.28
CA GLY A 214 -2.03 -10.22 5.22
C GLY A 214 -2.99 -9.17 5.79
N LEU A 215 -2.75 -7.90 5.51
CA LEU A 215 -3.59 -6.77 5.92
C LEU A 215 -4.47 -6.21 4.79
N GLN A 216 -4.64 -6.94 3.68
CA GLN A 216 -5.41 -6.45 2.53
C GLN A 216 -6.83 -6.06 2.91
N LYS A 217 -7.51 -6.88 3.72
CA LYS A 217 -8.86 -6.58 4.20
C LYS A 217 -8.89 -5.30 5.03
N GLU A 218 -8.00 -5.17 5.98
CA GLU A 218 -7.90 -4.01 6.86
C GLU A 218 -7.49 -2.76 6.08
N ALA A 219 -6.63 -2.89 5.08
CA ALA A 219 -6.23 -1.79 4.18
C ALA A 219 -7.43 -1.19 3.43
N VAL A 220 -8.29 -2.04 2.85
CA VAL A 220 -9.53 -1.61 2.18
C VAL A 220 -10.51 -1.00 3.17
N LEU A 221 -10.77 -1.68 4.30
CA LEU A 221 -11.75 -1.24 5.30
C LEU A 221 -11.35 0.04 6.06
N SER A 222 -10.06 0.32 6.17
CA SER A 222 -9.56 1.52 6.87
C SER A 222 -9.47 2.73 5.96
N ALA A 223 -9.46 2.54 4.65
CA ALA A 223 -9.32 3.61 3.66
C ALA A 223 -10.63 4.39 3.43
N GLN A 224 -10.49 5.63 2.96
CA GLN A 224 -11.63 6.45 2.54
C GLN A 224 -12.12 6.08 1.14
N ARG A 225 -11.22 5.62 0.28
CA ARG A 225 -11.46 5.15 -1.10
C ARG A 225 -10.64 3.89 -1.33
N SER A 226 -11.11 2.99 -2.18
CA SER A 226 -10.41 1.73 -2.43
C SER A 226 -10.37 1.38 -3.92
N ILE A 227 -9.22 0.89 -4.36
CA ILE A 227 -9.01 0.34 -5.69
C ILE A 227 -8.56 -1.11 -5.54
N VAL A 228 -9.24 -2.03 -6.19
CA VAL A 228 -8.82 -3.43 -6.22
C VAL A 228 -8.48 -3.84 -7.64
N THR A 229 -7.23 -4.25 -7.87
CA THR A 229 -6.87 -4.90 -9.12
C THR A 229 -7.09 -6.40 -9.00
N VAL A 230 -7.57 -7.04 -10.06
CA VAL A 230 -7.87 -8.48 -10.06
C VAL A 230 -7.30 -9.17 -11.29
N GLU A 231 -7.09 -10.49 -11.19
CA GLU A 231 -6.69 -11.31 -12.34
C GLU A 231 -7.85 -11.45 -13.33
N GLU A 232 -9.08 -11.63 -12.82
CA GLU A 232 -10.27 -11.83 -13.66
C GLU A 232 -11.58 -11.41 -12.98
N ILE A 233 -12.60 -11.13 -13.80
CA ILE A 233 -13.99 -10.98 -13.36
C ILE A 233 -14.73 -12.28 -13.67
N VAL A 234 -15.49 -12.80 -12.69
CA VAL A 234 -16.32 -13.99 -12.82
C VAL A 234 -17.81 -13.66 -12.61
N GLU A 235 -18.71 -14.55 -13.02
CA GLU A 235 -20.14 -14.36 -12.78
C GLU A 235 -20.49 -14.52 -11.29
N GLU A 236 -19.90 -15.52 -10.63
CA GLU A 236 -20.12 -15.82 -9.21
C GLU A 236 -18.80 -16.26 -8.56
N LEU A 237 -18.56 -15.75 -7.34
CA LEU A 237 -17.38 -16.15 -6.56
C LEU A 237 -17.62 -17.53 -5.93
N ASP A 238 -16.61 -18.40 -6.03
CA ASP A 238 -16.53 -19.68 -5.31
C ASP A 238 -15.37 -19.59 -4.31
N PRO A 239 -15.61 -19.12 -3.07
CA PRO A 239 -14.57 -18.88 -2.08
C PRO A 239 -14.04 -20.20 -1.51
N PRO A 240 -12.77 -20.57 -1.76
CA PRO A 240 -12.16 -21.72 -1.11
C PRO A 240 -11.94 -21.47 0.39
N ALA A 241 -11.59 -22.53 1.11
CA ALA A 241 -11.09 -22.40 2.48
C ALA A 241 -9.85 -21.45 2.48
N ASN A 242 -9.62 -20.71 3.56
CA ASN A 242 -8.57 -19.70 3.68
C ASN A 242 -8.71 -18.51 2.71
N SER A 243 -9.93 -18.10 2.42
CA SER A 243 -10.22 -16.93 1.63
C SER A 243 -10.97 -15.85 2.43
N CYS A 244 -10.94 -14.63 1.91
CA CYS A 244 -11.70 -13.50 2.40
C CYS A 244 -12.47 -12.90 1.21
N VAL A 245 -13.76 -12.68 1.39
CA VAL A 245 -14.57 -11.93 0.42
C VAL A 245 -14.79 -10.52 0.94
N LEU A 246 -14.34 -9.52 0.18
CA LEU A 246 -14.66 -8.12 0.40
C LEU A 246 -15.94 -7.80 -0.34
N PRO A 247 -17.01 -7.38 0.35
CA PRO A 247 -18.27 -7.05 -0.31
C PRO A 247 -18.14 -5.77 -1.14
N HIS A 248 -18.84 -5.71 -2.26
CA HIS A 248 -18.78 -4.60 -3.21
C HIS A 248 -18.96 -3.19 -2.59
N TRP A 249 -19.72 -3.08 -1.51
CA TRP A 249 -19.99 -1.79 -0.87
C TRP A 249 -18.79 -1.20 -0.07
N VAL A 250 -17.69 -1.95 0.08
CA VAL A 250 -16.40 -1.44 0.63
C VAL A 250 -15.36 -1.23 -0.46
N VAL A 251 -15.71 -1.47 -1.74
CA VAL A 251 -14.81 -1.33 -2.89
C VAL A 251 -15.35 -0.24 -3.81
N ASP A 252 -14.54 0.79 -4.09
CA ASP A 252 -14.96 1.87 -4.98
C ASP A 252 -14.70 1.54 -6.46
N ALA A 253 -13.52 0.96 -6.76
CA ALA A 253 -13.16 0.60 -8.11
C ALA A 253 -12.51 -0.79 -8.19
N VAL A 254 -12.87 -1.55 -9.23
CA VAL A 254 -12.25 -2.83 -9.60
C VAL A 254 -11.66 -2.71 -11.00
N ALA A 255 -10.40 -3.08 -11.16
CA ALA A 255 -9.71 -3.10 -12.45
C ALA A 255 -9.12 -4.47 -12.75
N VAL A 256 -9.38 -4.99 -13.97
CA VAL A 256 -8.79 -6.27 -14.41
C VAL A 256 -7.35 -6.01 -14.87
N VAL A 257 -6.39 -6.62 -14.17
CA VAL A 257 -4.95 -6.47 -14.42
C VAL A 257 -4.28 -7.85 -14.31
N PRO A 258 -4.37 -8.70 -15.34
CA PRO A 258 -3.79 -10.03 -15.31
C PRO A 258 -2.28 -9.98 -15.09
N GLY A 259 -1.80 -10.72 -14.11
CA GLY A 259 -0.41 -10.66 -13.68
C GLY A 259 -0.05 -9.45 -12.84
N GLY A 260 -1.04 -8.67 -12.36
CA GLY A 260 -0.86 -7.39 -11.67
C GLY A 260 -0.06 -7.43 -10.38
N ALA A 261 0.16 -8.61 -9.81
CA ALA A 261 1.03 -8.80 -8.67
C ALA A 261 2.48 -9.17 -9.04
N HIS A 262 2.80 -9.46 -10.32
CA HIS A 262 4.17 -9.79 -10.73
C HIS A 262 5.16 -8.66 -10.38
N PRO A 263 6.35 -8.92 -9.83
CA PRO A 263 7.04 -10.22 -9.64
C PRO A 263 6.65 -11.01 -8.36
N SER A 264 5.76 -10.51 -7.54
CA SER A 264 5.09 -11.28 -6.49
C SER A 264 4.23 -12.38 -7.12
N TYR A 265 3.68 -13.29 -6.32
CA TYR A 265 2.83 -14.34 -6.85
C TYR A 265 1.35 -14.08 -6.58
N ALA A 266 0.50 -14.72 -7.39
CA ALA A 266 -0.92 -14.84 -7.14
C ALA A 266 -1.29 -16.32 -7.09
N LEU A 267 -1.66 -16.81 -5.91
CA LEU A 267 -1.96 -18.23 -5.69
C LEU A 267 -3.05 -18.70 -6.65
N GLY A 268 -2.75 -19.78 -7.40
CA GLY A 268 -3.64 -20.34 -8.42
C GLY A 268 -3.48 -19.72 -9.82
N TYR A 269 -2.62 -18.70 -9.99
CA TYR A 269 -2.38 -18.03 -11.27
C TYR A 269 -0.92 -18.09 -11.69
N TYR A 270 0.01 -17.67 -10.86
CA TYR A 270 1.45 -17.69 -11.17
C TYR A 270 2.31 -17.63 -9.91
N GLU A 271 3.50 -18.19 -10.02
CA GLU A 271 4.51 -18.23 -8.98
C GLU A 271 5.30 -16.93 -8.87
N ARG A 272 6.03 -16.77 -7.75
CA ARG A 272 6.92 -15.64 -7.52
C ARG A 272 8.12 -15.68 -8.47
N ASP A 273 8.40 -14.58 -9.13
CA ASP A 273 9.55 -14.42 -10.02
C ASP A 273 10.81 -14.03 -9.22
N ASN A 274 11.43 -15.01 -8.56
CA ASN A 274 12.67 -14.79 -7.82
C ASN A 274 13.83 -14.28 -8.69
N PRO A 275 14.04 -14.75 -9.93
CA PRO A 275 15.05 -14.18 -10.81
C PRO A 275 14.87 -12.68 -11.05
N PHE A 276 13.64 -12.19 -11.18
CA PHE A 276 13.38 -10.75 -11.30
C PHE A 276 13.77 -9.98 -10.04
N TYR A 277 13.40 -10.48 -8.86
CA TYR A 277 13.80 -9.85 -7.59
C TYR A 277 15.32 -9.79 -7.41
N ILE A 278 16.05 -10.82 -7.84
CA ILE A 278 17.52 -10.85 -7.81
C ILE A 278 18.10 -9.84 -8.81
N ALA A 279 17.60 -9.81 -10.02
CA ALA A 279 18.04 -8.85 -11.04
C ALA A 279 17.79 -7.40 -10.64
N TRP A 280 16.70 -7.15 -9.91
CA TRP A 280 16.35 -5.82 -9.42
C TRP A 280 17.41 -5.21 -8.51
N ASP A 281 18.12 -6.00 -7.72
CA ASP A 281 19.20 -5.50 -6.86
C ASP A 281 20.28 -4.75 -7.68
N ALA A 282 20.69 -5.31 -8.80
CA ALA A 282 21.65 -4.68 -9.71
C ALA A 282 21.06 -3.45 -10.45
N ILE A 283 19.79 -3.53 -10.87
CA ILE A 283 19.10 -2.42 -11.54
C ILE A 283 18.93 -1.22 -10.61
N ALA A 284 18.48 -1.49 -9.38
CA ALA A 284 18.20 -0.42 -8.43
C ALA A 284 19.44 0.20 -7.80
N LYS A 285 20.60 -0.43 -7.86
CA LYS A 285 21.81 0.00 -7.16
C LYS A 285 22.32 1.35 -7.65
N GLU A 286 22.42 1.54 -8.95
CA GLU A 286 22.92 2.76 -9.57
C GLU A 286 21.77 3.64 -10.05
N ARG A 287 21.77 4.93 -9.70
CA ARG A 287 20.67 5.89 -10.04
C ARG A 287 20.38 5.96 -11.52
N GLU A 288 21.43 6.04 -12.33
CA GLU A 288 21.28 6.16 -13.79
C GLU A 288 20.69 4.89 -14.39
N VAL A 289 21.17 3.72 -14.01
CA VAL A 289 20.65 2.42 -14.46
C VAL A 289 19.18 2.26 -14.06
N PHE A 290 18.86 2.59 -12.81
CA PHE A 290 17.48 2.59 -12.32
C PHE A 290 16.58 3.51 -13.16
N THR A 291 17.00 4.76 -13.37
CA THR A 291 16.18 5.74 -14.10
C THR A 291 15.94 5.30 -15.54
N GLN A 292 16.98 4.88 -16.27
CA GLN A 292 16.86 4.38 -17.65
C GLN A 292 15.96 3.14 -17.73
N TRP A 293 16.08 2.25 -16.75
CA TRP A 293 15.22 1.07 -16.68
C TRP A 293 13.74 1.45 -16.46
N MET A 294 13.46 2.35 -15.52
CA MET A 294 12.11 2.84 -15.24
C MET A 294 11.51 3.59 -16.44
N GLU A 295 12.29 4.45 -17.09
CA GLU A 295 11.87 5.15 -18.31
C GLU A 295 11.51 4.17 -19.43
N ARG A 296 12.35 3.16 -19.65
CA ARG A 296 12.15 2.19 -20.71
C ARG A 296 10.97 1.25 -20.46
N HIS A 297 10.89 0.66 -19.26
CA HIS A 297 10.00 -0.45 -19.00
C HIS A 297 8.70 -0.04 -18.29
N VAL A 298 8.69 1.05 -17.52
CA VAL A 298 7.48 1.52 -16.84
C VAL A 298 6.86 2.69 -17.57
N LEU A 299 7.58 3.79 -17.78
CA LEU A 299 7.04 4.98 -18.46
C LEU A 299 6.88 4.76 -19.97
N GLY A 300 7.77 3.98 -20.58
CA GLY A 300 7.73 3.64 -22.02
C GLY A 300 6.67 2.61 -22.41
N THR A 301 5.85 2.16 -21.46
CA THR A 301 4.76 1.19 -21.68
C THR A 301 3.43 1.78 -21.23
N LYS A 302 2.35 1.49 -21.98
CA LYS A 302 1.03 2.09 -21.74
C LYS A 302 0.31 1.50 -20.53
N ASP A 303 0.59 0.23 -20.22
CA ASP A 303 -0.07 -0.51 -19.14
C ASP A 303 0.83 -1.65 -18.60
N PHE A 304 0.34 -2.36 -17.61
CA PHE A 304 1.10 -3.43 -16.96
C PHE A 304 1.27 -4.67 -17.86
N SER A 305 0.41 -4.91 -18.83
CA SER A 305 0.56 -6.00 -19.80
C SER A 305 1.74 -5.74 -20.73
N GLU A 306 1.87 -4.50 -21.25
CA GLU A 306 3.03 -4.10 -22.06
C GLU A 306 4.32 -4.12 -21.24
N PHE A 307 4.29 -3.69 -19.98
CA PHE A 307 5.43 -3.82 -19.08
C PHE A 307 5.91 -5.27 -19.00
N ARG A 308 5.00 -6.22 -18.71
CA ARG A 308 5.36 -7.64 -18.63
C ARG A 308 5.94 -8.18 -19.94
N ALA A 309 5.38 -7.79 -21.09
CA ALA A 309 5.92 -8.16 -22.39
C ALA A 309 7.33 -7.58 -22.62
N SER A 310 7.55 -6.32 -22.22
CA SER A 310 8.85 -5.64 -22.35
C SER A 310 9.96 -6.33 -21.55
N ILE A 311 9.70 -6.74 -20.32
CA ILE A 311 10.71 -7.43 -19.48
C ILE A 311 10.94 -8.88 -19.94
N ALA A 312 9.92 -9.57 -20.46
CA ALA A 312 10.07 -10.92 -21.02
C ALA A 312 10.95 -10.90 -22.29
N GLY A 313 10.78 -9.90 -23.15
CA GLY A 313 11.60 -9.70 -24.35
C GLY A 313 13.07 -9.39 -24.02
N ALA A 314 13.33 -8.60 -23.00
CA ALA A 314 14.69 -8.28 -22.54
C ALA A 314 15.43 -9.55 -22.08
N ARG A 315 14.78 -10.41 -21.31
CA ARG A 315 15.35 -11.68 -20.84
C ARG A 315 15.62 -12.69 -21.97
N ALA A 316 14.76 -12.71 -22.98
CA ALA A 316 14.98 -13.58 -24.15
C ALA A 316 16.16 -13.10 -25.02
N GLY A 317 16.41 -11.80 -25.09
CA GLY A 317 17.56 -11.21 -25.80
C GLY A 317 18.91 -11.43 -25.09
N GLU A 318 18.92 -11.53 -23.73
CA GLU A 318 20.10 -11.83 -22.93
C GLU A 318 20.45 -13.33 -22.91
N ALA A 319 19.50 -14.20 -23.26
CA ALA A 319 19.69 -15.65 -23.40
C ALA A 319 20.03 -16.09 -24.85
N GLY A 320 20.47 -15.18 -25.71
CA GLY A 320 20.90 -15.46 -27.09
C GLY A 320 22.20 -16.27 -27.15
N PRO A 321 22.44 -16.99 -28.24
CA PRO A 321 23.09 -18.31 -28.35
C PRO A 321 24.51 -18.40 -27.85
#